data_dd69cb0b30c6d9c09f2097c52b665569
#
_entry.id   dd69cb0b30c6d9c09f2097c52b665569
#
_cell.length_a   1.000
_cell.length_b   1.000
_cell.length_c   1.000
_cell.angle_alpha   90.00
_cell.angle_beta   90.00
_cell.angle_gamma   90.00
#
_symmetry.space_group_name_H-M   'P 1'
#
loop_
_entity.id
_entity.type
_entity.pdbx_description
1 polymer ?
#
loop_
_entity_poly.entity_id
_entity_poly.type
_entity_poly.pdbx_seq_one_letter_code
_entity_poly.pdbx_strand_id
1 'polypeptide(L)'
;MKHNLTLNSVTNLFFLILLIFFFAGCGKKGPPVPPGQKSIPRVTDLSYTIDNNMIILSWSIPTEKGLADPAGFFIYRSRKKIEDQDCKGCPGAFKQIAQGTKDTFEYKDQLKAGYHYIYKIRVYTKNKIHGQSSNIIEFSF
;
A
#
# COMPACT_ATOMS: atom_id res chain seq x y z
N MET A 1 25.50 -57.15 -8.01
CA MET A 1 26.10 -55.80 -8.11
C MET A 1 25.33 -54.86 -9.09
N LYS A 2 24.01 -54.97 -9.30
CA LYS A 2 23.25 -54.10 -10.25
C LYS A 2 22.24 -53.14 -9.59
N HIS A 3 22.03 -53.21 -8.27
CA HIS A 3 21.03 -52.38 -7.59
C HIS A 3 21.51 -50.99 -7.14
N ASN A 4 22.78 -50.75 -7.02
CA ASN A 4 23.33 -49.49 -6.52
C ASN A 4 23.40 -48.36 -7.58
N LEU A 5 23.43 -48.71 -8.87
CA LEU A 5 23.51 -47.73 -9.95
C LEU A 5 22.16 -46.98 -10.20
N THR A 6 21.03 -47.65 -10.01
CA THR A 6 19.70 -47.09 -10.23
C THR A 6 19.30 -46.16 -9.11
N LEU A 7 19.67 -46.44 -7.86
CA LEU A 7 19.36 -45.62 -6.70
C LEU A 7 20.09 -44.27 -6.74
N ASN A 8 21.38 -44.29 -7.12
CA ASN A 8 22.15 -43.05 -7.28
C ASN A 8 21.61 -42.16 -8.43
N SER A 9 21.11 -42.78 -9.51
CA SER A 9 20.51 -42.02 -10.62
C SER A 9 19.22 -41.33 -10.23
N VAL A 10 18.35 -41.99 -9.48
CA VAL A 10 17.09 -41.41 -8.98
C VAL A 10 17.35 -40.28 -7.99
N THR A 11 18.32 -40.48 -7.08
CA THR A 11 18.71 -39.45 -6.10
C THR A 11 19.30 -38.20 -6.78
N ASN A 12 20.15 -38.38 -7.79
CA ASN A 12 20.69 -37.27 -8.57
C ASN A 12 19.60 -36.52 -9.37
N LEU A 13 18.65 -37.24 -9.95
CA LEU A 13 17.53 -36.64 -10.65
C LEU A 13 16.63 -35.82 -9.71
N PHE A 14 16.38 -36.34 -8.50
CA PHE A 14 15.61 -35.62 -7.46
C PHE A 14 16.31 -34.33 -7.02
N PHE A 15 17.64 -34.36 -6.82
CA PHE A 15 18.46 -33.19 -6.49
C PHE A 15 18.45 -32.15 -7.61
N LEU A 16 18.50 -32.60 -8.87
CA LEU A 16 18.48 -31.71 -10.04
C LEU A 16 17.11 -30.99 -10.15
N ILE A 17 16.02 -31.72 -9.93
CA ILE A 17 14.67 -31.13 -9.92
C ILE A 17 14.49 -30.13 -8.77
N LEU A 18 15.00 -30.48 -7.58
CA LEU A 18 14.94 -29.59 -6.42
C LEU A 18 15.74 -28.28 -6.67
N LEU A 19 16.89 -28.37 -7.34
CA LEU A 19 17.71 -27.20 -7.69
C LEU A 19 16.99 -26.23 -8.65
N ILE A 20 16.20 -26.75 -9.59
CA ILE A 20 15.43 -25.94 -10.56
C ILE A 20 14.35 -25.12 -9.87
N PHE A 21 13.74 -25.62 -8.79
CA PHE A 21 12.72 -24.89 -8.03
C PHE A 21 13.28 -23.67 -7.28
N PHE A 22 14.56 -23.65 -6.93
CA PHE A 22 15.18 -22.50 -6.26
C PHE A 22 15.41 -21.29 -7.18
N PHE A 23 15.40 -21.47 -8.50
CA PHE A 23 15.59 -20.37 -9.46
C PHE A 23 14.28 -19.74 -9.95
N ALA A 24 13.11 -20.24 -9.57
CA ALA A 24 11.80 -19.67 -9.93
C ALA A 24 11.42 -18.47 -9.07
N GLY A 25 12.36 -17.58 -8.74
CA GLY A 25 12.09 -16.32 -8.05
C GLY A 25 11.48 -15.31 -9.02
N CYS A 26 10.15 -15.20 -9.09
CA CYS A 26 9.47 -14.09 -9.78
C CYS A 26 9.73 -12.77 -9.03
N GLY A 27 10.81 -12.08 -9.38
CA GLY A 27 11.04 -10.70 -8.95
C GLY A 27 9.98 -9.79 -9.57
N LYS A 28 9.01 -9.30 -8.76
CA LYS A 28 8.04 -8.28 -9.19
C LYS A 28 8.77 -6.96 -9.38
N LYS A 29 9.15 -6.64 -10.61
CA LYS A 29 9.68 -5.32 -10.97
C LYS A 29 8.52 -4.33 -10.96
N GLY A 30 8.73 -3.17 -10.33
CA GLY A 30 7.81 -2.04 -10.45
C GLY A 30 7.73 -1.55 -11.91
N PRO A 31 6.71 -0.77 -12.28
CA PRO A 31 6.60 -0.20 -13.61
C PRO A 31 7.86 0.62 -13.93
N PRO A 32 8.38 0.55 -15.17
CA PRO A 32 9.56 1.31 -15.59
C PRO A 32 9.28 2.81 -15.49
N VAL A 33 10.17 3.53 -14.80
CA VAL A 33 10.13 5.00 -14.73
C VAL A 33 10.95 5.54 -15.91
N PRO A 34 10.40 6.46 -16.72
CA PRO A 34 11.14 7.06 -17.82
C PRO A 34 12.42 7.75 -17.33
N PRO A 35 13.52 7.73 -18.09
CA PRO A 35 14.75 8.41 -17.74
C PRO A 35 14.50 9.90 -17.45
N GLY A 36 15.00 10.41 -16.31
CA GLY A 36 14.83 11.81 -15.91
C GLY A 36 13.54 12.13 -15.16
N GLN A 37 12.60 11.20 -15.04
CA GLN A 37 11.40 11.42 -14.22
C GLN A 37 11.69 11.16 -12.76
N LYS A 38 11.52 12.18 -11.92
CA LYS A 38 11.62 12.04 -10.46
C LYS A 38 10.47 11.21 -9.92
N SER A 39 10.76 10.29 -9.01
CA SER A 39 9.73 9.53 -8.31
C SER A 39 8.91 10.45 -7.41
N ILE A 40 7.60 10.24 -7.36
CA ILE A 40 6.73 10.99 -6.45
C ILE A 40 6.87 10.39 -5.05
N PRO A 41 7.08 11.22 -4.00
CA PRO A 41 7.19 10.72 -2.63
C PRO A 41 5.92 9.96 -2.22
N ARG A 42 6.12 8.92 -1.42
CA ARG A 42 5.03 8.12 -0.86
C ARG A 42 4.99 8.30 0.65
N VAL A 43 3.83 8.63 1.18
CA VAL A 43 3.59 8.57 2.62
C VAL A 43 3.59 7.11 3.08
N THR A 44 4.39 6.79 4.10
CA THR A 44 4.53 5.43 4.64
C THR A 44 4.24 5.34 6.13
N ASP A 45 4.04 6.48 6.78
CA ASP A 45 3.87 6.67 8.21
C ASP A 45 2.49 7.23 8.58
N LEU A 46 1.49 7.07 7.69
CA LEU A 46 0.13 7.48 8.02
C LEU A 46 -0.32 6.79 9.31
N SER A 47 -0.67 7.60 10.30
CA SER A 47 -1.11 7.19 11.62
C SER A 47 -2.40 7.92 12.00
N TYR A 48 -3.02 7.53 13.11
CA TYR A 48 -4.24 8.17 13.57
C TYR A 48 -4.38 8.13 15.09
N THR A 49 -5.16 9.06 15.59
CA THR A 49 -5.74 9.06 16.92
C THR A 49 -7.24 9.28 16.82
N ILE A 50 -8.01 8.78 17.79
CA ILE A 50 -9.45 9.04 17.89
C ILE A 50 -9.70 9.78 19.18
N ASP A 51 -10.35 10.92 19.07
CA ASP A 51 -10.82 11.71 20.20
C ASP A 51 -12.35 11.88 20.08
N ASN A 52 -13.07 11.23 20.98
CA ASN A 52 -14.54 11.12 20.96
C ASN A 52 -15.03 10.51 19.62
N ASN A 53 -15.62 11.31 18.74
CA ASN A 53 -16.10 10.92 17.41
C ASN A 53 -15.31 11.59 16.28
N MET A 54 -14.12 12.10 16.57
CA MET A 54 -13.22 12.69 15.60
C MET A 54 -11.99 11.79 15.41
N ILE A 55 -11.67 11.45 14.18
CA ILE A 55 -10.37 10.89 13.83
C ILE A 55 -9.43 12.01 13.41
N ILE A 56 -8.22 11.95 13.89
CA ILE A 56 -7.12 12.83 13.52
C ILE A 56 -6.09 11.96 12.80
N LEU A 57 -5.97 12.14 11.50
CA LEU A 57 -4.94 11.51 10.67
C LEU A 57 -3.70 12.38 10.70
N SER A 58 -2.51 11.77 10.83
CA SER A 58 -1.22 12.45 10.83
C SER A 58 -0.23 11.68 9.94
N TRP A 59 0.64 12.40 9.25
CA TRP A 59 1.64 11.81 8.35
C TRP A 59 2.82 12.76 8.14
N SER A 60 3.90 12.26 7.54
CA SER A 60 5.01 13.08 7.05
C SER A 60 5.30 12.82 5.57
N ILE A 61 6.09 13.67 4.96
CA ILE A 61 6.60 13.47 3.59
C ILE A 61 8.08 13.10 3.66
N PRO A 62 8.50 12.01 2.99
CA PRO A 62 9.91 11.73 2.81
C PRO A 62 10.59 12.87 2.02
N THR A 63 11.71 13.39 2.54
CA THR A 63 12.49 14.46 1.93
C THR A 63 13.80 13.94 1.33
N GLU A 64 13.75 12.90 0.52
CA GLU A 64 14.92 12.30 -0.10
C GLU A 64 15.31 13.04 -1.40
N LYS A 65 16.62 13.09 -1.67
CA LYS A 65 17.14 13.60 -2.95
C LYS A 65 16.64 12.73 -4.11
N GLY A 66 16.16 13.37 -5.17
CA GLY A 66 15.66 12.67 -6.36
C GLY A 66 14.15 12.49 -6.42
N LEU A 67 13.43 12.84 -5.37
CA LEU A 67 11.97 12.87 -5.40
C LEU A 67 11.43 14.14 -6.07
N ALA A 68 10.23 14.02 -6.64
CA ALA A 68 9.49 15.15 -7.19
C ALA A 68 8.93 16.01 -6.04
N ASP A 69 8.87 17.33 -6.25
CA ASP A 69 8.26 18.23 -5.30
C ASP A 69 6.76 17.98 -5.19
N PRO A 70 6.23 17.69 -4.00
CA PRO A 70 4.79 17.54 -3.81
C PRO A 70 4.10 18.89 -3.93
N ALA A 71 2.92 18.91 -4.54
CA ALA A 71 2.02 20.05 -4.50
C ALA A 71 1.01 19.93 -3.35
N GLY A 72 0.72 18.70 -2.93
CA GLY A 72 -0.18 18.41 -1.83
C GLY A 72 -0.61 16.95 -1.78
N PHE A 73 -1.74 16.73 -1.09
CA PHE A 73 -2.29 15.40 -0.77
C PHE A 73 -3.75 15.30 -1.14
N PHE A 74 -4.15 14.14 -1.60
CA PHE A 74 -5.54 13.70 -1.64
C PHE A 74 -5.77 12.69 -0.53
N ILE A 75 -6.82 12.91 0.23
CA ILE A 75 -7.24 12.04 1.31
C ILE A 75 -8.46 11.25 0.83
N TYR A 76 -8.36 9.93 0.93
CA TYR A 76 -9.40 9.00 0.51
C TYR A 76 -9.94 8.25 1.69
N ARG A 77 -11.27 8.11 1.72
CA ARG A 77 -12.00 7.31 2.71
C ARG A 77 -12.88 6.30 1.99
N SER A 78 -12.85 5.05 2.44
CA SER A 78 -13.92 4.08 2.24
C SER A 78 -14.68 3.95 3.55
N ARG A 79 -16.01 3.85 3.47
CA ARG A 79 -16.89 3.67 4.64
C ARG A 79 -17.99 2.69 4.28
N LYS A 80 -18.18 1.66 5.08
CA LYS A 80 -19.21 0.64 4.94
C LYS A 80 -19.91 0.43 6.28
N LYS A 81 -21.21 0.21 6.31
CA LYS A 81 -21.90 -0.18 7.55
C LYS A 81 -21.41 -1.57 7.98
N ILE A 82 -21.28 -1.78 9.28
CA ILE A 82 -20.84 -3.06 9.84
C ILE A 82 -21.90 -4.15 9.53
N GLU A 83 -23.17 -3.78 9.53
CA GLU A 83 -24.31 -4.68 9.23
C GLU A 83 -24.36 -5.12 7.77
N ASP A 84 -23.84 -4.31 6.82
CA ASP A 84 -23.89 -4.58 5.38
C ASP A 84 -22.67 -5.39 4.88
N GLN A 85 -21.99 -6.12 5.77
CA GLN A 85 -20.78 -6.88 5.42
C GLN A 85 -21.10 -8.26 4.80
N ASP A 86 -21.71 -8.30 3.62
CA ASP A 86 -21.80 -9.53 2.81
C ASP A 86 -20.43 -10.06 2.37
N CYS A 87 -19.42 -9.23 2.44
CA CYS A 87 -18.03 -9.57 2.13
C CYS A 87 -17.11 -9.03 3.23
N LYS A 88 -16.66 -9.93 4.13
CA LYS A 88 -15.62 -9.60 5.11
C LYS A 88 -14.31 -9.27 4.36
N GLY A 89 -13.81 -8.03 4.51
CA GLY A 89 -12.56 -7.59 3.89
C GLY A 89 -12.67 -7.05 2.46
N CYS A 90 -13.87 -6.95 1.88
CA CYS A 90 -14.05 -6.20 0.63
C CYS A 90 -14.04 -4.70 0.94
N PRO A 91 -13.00 -3.95 0.52
CA PRO A 91 -13.00 -2.51 0.68
C PRO A 91 -14.16 -1.93 -0.13
N GLY A 92 -14.98 -1.11 0.51
CA GLY A 92 -15.94 -0.27 -0.20
C GLY A 92 -15.21 0.68 -1.17
N ALA A 93 -15.96 1.30 -2.07
CA ALA A 93 -15.40 2.28 -3.00
C ALA A 93 -14.73 3.43 -2.22
N PHE A 94 -13.48 3.73 -2.56
CA PHE A 94 -12.78 4.89 -2.02
C PHE A 94 -13.33 6.17 -2.65
N LYS A 95 -13.69 7.12 -1.79
CA LYS A 95 -14.05 8.48 -2.19
C LYS A 95 -12.95 9.43 -1.74
N GLN A 96 -12.57 10.38 -2.59
CA GLN A 96 -11.76 11.51 -2.16
C GLN A 96 -12.63 12.40 -1.27
N ILE A 97 -12.20 12.62 -0.04
CA ILE A 97 -12.94 13.40 0.96
C ILE A 97 -12.30 14.76 1.21
N ALA A 98 -11.00 14.88 0.94
CA ALA A 98 -10.30 16.15 1.11
C ALA A 98 -9.08 16.25 0.19
N GLN A 99 -8.60 17.48 0.06
CA GLN A 99 -7.35 17.85 -0.59
C GLN A 99 -6.63 18.83 0.32
N GLY A 100 -5.36 18.57 0.60
CA GLY A 100 -4.47 19.45 1.35
C GLY A 100 -3.32 19.97 0.49
N THR A 101 -2.68 21.03 0.94
CA THR A 101 -1.43 21.56 0.38
C THR A 101 -0.23 20.71 0.82
N LYS A 102 0.95 20.97 0.26
CA LYS A 102 2.21 20.31 0.65
C LYS A 102 2.57 20.46 2.13
N ASP A 103 2.07 21.50 2.77
CA ASP A 103 2.35 21.84 4.18
C ASP A 103 1.24 21.29 5.13
N THR A 104 0.32 20.47 4.61
CA THR A 104 -0.74 19.82 5.38
C THR A 104 -0.25 18.46 5.85
N PHE A 105 -0.11 18.26 7.15
CA PHE A 105 0.36 17.01 7.76
C PHE A 105 -0.66 16.39 8.73
N GLU A 106 -1.82 17.00 8.83
CA GLU A 106 -2.92 16.55 9.67
C GLU A 106 -4.26 16.76 8.98
N TYR A 107 -5.20 15.86 9.21
CA TYR A 107 -6.58 15.99 8.73
C TYR A 107 -7.55 15.40 9.76
N LYS A 108 -8.62 16.14 10.03
CA LYS A 108 -9.68 15.73 10.95
C LYS A 108 -10.94 15.34 10.20
N ASP A 109 -11.51 14.20 10.55
CA ASP A 109 -12.78 13.73 9.99
C ASP A 109 -13.72 13.28 11.10
N GLN A 110 -15.02 13.48 10.89
CA GLN A 110 -16.04 13.07 11.86
C GLN A 110 -16.44 11.61 11.60
N LEU A 111 -16.36 10.82 12.66
CA LEU A 111 -16.75 9.42 12.65
C LEU A 111 -18.24 9.28 13.00
N LYS A 112 -18.84 8.22 12.49
CA LYS A 112 -20.19 7.79 12.82
C LYS A 112 -20.13 6.36 13.30
N ALA A 113 -20.73 6.05 14.44
CA ALA A 113 -20.79 4.71 14.98
C ALA A 113 -21.51 3.72 14.03
N GLY A 114 -21.13 2.45 14.09
CA GLY A 114 -21.69 1.39 13.26
C GLY A 114 -21.09 1.30 11.85
N TYR A 115 -19.93 1.91 11.64
CA TYR A 115 -19.23 1.87 10.35
C TYR A 115 -17.82 1.32 10.45
N HIS A 116 -17.42 0.62 9.41
CA HIS A 116 -16.05 0.24 9.14
C HIS A 116 -15.42 1.28 8.22
N TYR A 117 -14.25 1.79 8.59
CA TYR A 117 -13.55 2.87 7.91
C TYR A 117 -12.20 2.41 7.38
N ILE A 118 -11.85 2.85 6.19
CA ILE A 118 -10.53 2.67 5.60
C ILE A 118 -10.06 4.03 5.06
N TYR A 119 -8.85 4.45 5.45
CA TYR A 119 -8.23 5.69 4.98
C TYR A 119 -6.91 5.41 4.28
N LYS A 120 -6.62 6.22 3.27
CA LYS A 120 -5.32 6.30 2.61
C LYS A 120 -5.09 7.68 2.04
N ILE A 121 -3.82 8.01 1.83
CA ILE A 121 -3.39 9.30 1.27
C ILE A 121 -2.60 9.05 0.00
N ARG A 122 -2.68 9.98 -0.95
CA ARG A 122 -1.84 10.01 -2.15
C ARG A 122 -1.27 11.41 -2.31
N VAL A 123 0.03 11.47 -2.52
CA VAL A 123 0.72 12.71 -2.89
C VAL A 123 0.38 13.05 -4.34
N TYR A 124 0.24 14.33 -4.66
CA TYR A 124 0.15 14.80 -6.04
C TYR A 124 1.17 15.90 -6.31
N THR A 125 1.59 16.02 -7.56
CA THR A 125 2.52 17.04 -8.05
C THR A 125 1.77 18.21 -8.69
N LYS A 126 2.49 19.31 -8.98
CA LYS A 126 1.94 20.48 -9.70
C LYS A 126 1.28 20.09 -11.04
N ASN A 127 1.82 19.07 -11.72
CA ASN A 127 1.26 18.56 -12.98
C ASN A 127 0.10 17.59 -12.76
N LYS A 128 -0.48 17.52 -11.56
CA LYS A 128 -1.59 16.62 -11.18
C LYS A 128 -1.27 15.14 -11.35
N ILE A 129 0.01 14.76 -11.41
CA ILE A 129 0.40 13.36 -11.40
C ILE A 129 0.30 12.83 -9.97
N HIS A 130 -0.33 11.69 -9.80
CA HIS A 130 -0.58 11.08 -8.49
C HIS A 130 0.49 10.03 -8.18
N GLY A 131 1.05 10.10 -6.98
CA GLY A 131 1.93 9.07 -6.43
C GLY A 131 1.19 7.81 -6.01
N GLN A 132 1.93 6.86 -5.46
CA GLN A 132 1.38 5.64 -4.86
C GLN A 132 0.58 5.98 -3.59
N SER A 133 -0.35 5.09 -3.22
CA SER A 133 -1.08 5.22 -1.97
C SER A 133 -0.16 4.99 -0.77
N SER A 134 -0.43 5.69 0.34
CA SER A 134 0.19 5.45 1.64
C SER A 134 -0.04 4.02 2.14
N ASN A 135 0.47 3.68 3.33
CA ASN A 135 -0.09 2.62 4.14
C ASN A 135 -1.59 2.90 4.38
N ILE A 136 -2.34 1.84 4.69
CA ILE A 136 -3.78 1.88 4.93
C ILE A 136 -4.02 1.93 6.43
N ILE A 137 -4.99 2.74 6.86
CA ILE A 137 -5.59 2.71 8.18
C ILE A 137 -6.97 2.09 8.06
N GLU A 138 -7.27 1.12 8.92
CA GLU A 138 -8.51 0.37 8.90
C GLU A 138 -8.99 0.10 10.32
N PHE A 139 -10.25 0.40 10.63
CA PHE A 139 -10.86 0.18 11.94
C PHE A 139 -12.39 0.22 11.85
N SER A 140 -13.05 -0.29 12.88
CA SER A 140 -14.50 -0.15 13.10
C SER A 140 -14.77 0.85 14.24
N PHE A 141 -15.80 1.64 14.07
CA PHE A 141 -16.21 2.66 15.05
C PHE A 141 -17.71 2.58 15.34
#